data_b580e1c7cd828415719d7877e102260f
#
_entry.id   b580e1c7cd828415719d7877e102260f
#
_cell.length_a   1.000
_cell.length_b   1.000
_cell.length_c   1.000
_cell.angle_alpha   90.00
_cell.angle_beta   90.00
_cell.angle_gamma   90.00
#
_symmetry.space_group_name_H-M   'P 1'
#
loop_
_entity.id
_entity.type
_entity.pdbx_description
1 polymer ?
#
loop_
_entity_poly.entity_id
_entity_poly.type
_entity_poly.pdbx_seq_one_letter_code
_entity_poly.pdbx_strand_id
1 'polypeptide(L)'
;KLEFGGYGYRQFQDGTQFAVDLVENASRLPQPQSEYLRSLLDAIREFGQSRTYDLMKGPVYSSGGKFKTRLEKPRRHLYSRFHPSLFKIMPTLIFFAAGYGMLFFFENFMPQFNASYIGYGILALTVPVFPIILLAMGVSDRDSIIYPLRKQFRESPELAKAMEALGLIDELLSFHHYGESIPGDKTLPEILDDKQHRLVIQHAKNPLLIKYIPDYVPNDIELDQTGRVLIITGPNSGGKTAYCKTIAQIQLLGQIGCYIPAKRGLLT
;
A
#
# COMPACT_ATOMS: atom_id res chain seq x y z
N LYS A 1 -2.56 -1.73 -20.54
CA LYS A 1 -2.57 -0.63 -21.53
C LYS A 1 -1.17 -0.50 -22.12
N LEU A 2 -1.04 -0.49 -23.45
CA LEU A 2 0.18 -0.19 -24.17
C LEU A 2 0.44 1.32 -24.04
N GLU A 3 1.58 1.68 -23.44
CA GLU A 3 2.07 3.06 -23.41
C GLU A 3 3.14 3.27 -24.46
N PHE A 4 3.16 4.44 -25.08
CA PHE A 4 4.14 4.77 -26.09
C PHE A 4 5.55 4.74 -25.48
N GLY A 5 6.38 3.77 -25.89
CA GLY A 5 7.77 3.64 -25.47
C GLY A 5 8.03 2.94 -24.12
N GLY A 6 7.03 2.33 -23.49
CA GLY A 6 7.23 1.55 -22.28
C GLY A 6 5.92 1.05 -21.71
N TYR A 7 5.76 -0.25 -21.60
CA TYR A 7 4.56 -0.88 -21.04
C TYR A 7 4.63 -0.91 -19.52
N GLY A 8 3.53 -0.48 -18.88
CA GLY A 8 3.38 -0.61 -17.43
C GLY A 8 4.15 0.42 -16.60
N TYR A 9 4.79 1.43 -17.21
CA TYR A 9 5.52 2.45 -16.44
C TYR A 9 4.58 3.31 -15.58
N ARG A 10 3.43 3.74 -16.09
CA ARG A 10 2.42 4.45 -15.28
C ARG A 10 1.89 3.57 -14.16
N GLN A 11 1.57 2.31 -14.46
CA GLN A 11 1.15 1.36 -13.43
C GLN A 11 2.22 1.15 -12.36
N PHE A 12 3.50 1.19 -12.75
CA PHE A 12 4.62 1.16 -11.81
C PHE A 12 4.63 2.44 -10.96
N GLN A 13 4.52 3.62 -11.58
CA GLN A 13 4.45 4.90 -10.85
C GLN A 13 3.26 4.95 -9.90
N ASP A 14 2.06 4.63 -10.38
CA ASP A 14 0.85 4.62 -9.55
C ASP A 14 0.99 3.65 -8.37
N GLY A 15 1.60 2.48 -8.59
CA GLY A 15 1.85 1.49 -7.54
C GLY A 15 2.94 1.88 -6.53
N THR A 16 3.87 2.76 -6.90
CA THR A 16 4.94 3.24 -6.00
C THR A 16 4.66 4.62 -5.41
N GLN A 17 3.73 5.37 -5.99
CA GLN A 17 3.40 6.74 -5.57
C GLN A 17 2.98 6.80 -4.11
N PHE A 18 2.17 5.83 -3.67
CA PHE A 18 1.76 5.74 -2.26
C PHE A 18 2.97 5.69 -1.30
N ALA A 19 4.00 4.93 -1.63
CA ALA A 19 5.20 4.85 -0.79
C ALA A 19 5.99 6.16 -0.79
N VAL A 20 6.01 6.88 -1.92
CA VAL A 20 6.64 8.21 -2.02
C VAL A 20 5.87 9.22 -1.16
N ASP A 21 4.55 9.28 -1.32
CA ASP A 21 3.69 10.19 -0.57
C ASP A 21 3.73 9.91 0.92
N LEU A 22 3.79 8.64 1.33
CA LEU A 22 3.93 8.23 2.72
C LEU A 22 5.18 8.83 3.37
N VAL A 23 6.34 8.68 2.73
CA VAL A 23 7.62 9.23 3.23
C VAL A 23 7.59 10.76 3.26
N GLU A 24 7.07 11.39 2.22
CA GLU A 24 6.96 12.85 2.16
C GLU A 24 6.06 13.39 3.27
N ASN A 25 4.92 12.77 3.50
CA ASN A 25 4.00 13.15 4.57
C ASN A 25 4.61 12.90 5.95
N ALA A 26 5.24 11.74 6.19
CA ALA A 26 5.91 11.44 7.44
C ALA A 26 7.06 12.43 7.76
N SER A 27 7.73 12.94 6.71
CA SER A 27 8.79 13.93 6.88
C SER A 27 8.28 15.32 7.27
N ARG A 28 7.02 15.66 6.92
CA ARG A 28 6.38 16.92 7.24
C ARG A 28 5.76 16.94 8.64
N LEU A 29 5.50 15.75 9.21
CA LEU A 29 4.89 15.67 10.55
C LEU A 29 5.88 16.13 11.63
N PRO A 30 5.38 16.85 12.65
CA PRO A 30 6.21 17.20 13.80
C PRO A 30 6.62 15.94 14.58
N GLN A 31 7.64 16.07 15.40
CA GLN A 31 8.07 14.98 16.29
C GLN A 31 6.99 14.69 17.34
N PRO A 32 6.50 13.44 17.46
CA PRO A 32 5.56 13.09 18.50
C PRO A 32 6.17 13.16 19.90
N GLN A 33 5.35 13.41 20.91
CA GLN A 33 5.79 13.36 22.31
C GLN A 33 6.02 11.92 22.78
N SER A 34 5.17 10.98 22.32
CA SER A 34 5.31 9.56 22.63
C SER A 34 6.53 8.96 21.94
N GLU A 35 7.39 8.27 22.70
CA GLU A 35 8.53 7.52 22.16
C GLU A 35 8.10 6.43 21.18
N TYR A 36 7.00 5.74 21.48
CA TYR A 36 6.47 4.71 20.61
C TYR A 36 6.06 5.25 19.24
N LEU A 37 5.25 6.32 19.20
CA LEU A 37 4.88 6.96 17.92
C LEU A 37 6.10 7.53 17.19
N ARG A 38 7.09 8.03 17.93
CA ARG A 38 8.35 8.49 17.33
C ARG A 38 9.07 7.37 16.63
N SER A 39 9.21 6.21 17.28
CA SER A 39 9.87 5.04 16.68
C SER A 39 9.17 4.55 15.41
N LEU A 40 7.82 4.60 15.36
CA LEU A 40 7.06 4.24 14.17
C LEU A 40 7.28 5.24 13.02
N LEU A 41 7.24 6.54 13.30
CA LEU A 41 7.52 7.56 12.28
C LEU A 41 8.97 7.51 11.79
N ASP A 42 9.90 7.25 12.68
CA ASP A 42 11.33 7.14 12.31
C ASP A 42 11.57 5.91 11.41
N ALA A 43 10.86 4.81 11.61
CA ALA A 43 10.92 3.65 10.71
C ALA A 43 10.46 4.00 9.27
N ILE A 44 9.43 4.84 9.13
CA ILE A 44 8.98 5.32 7.81
C ILE A 44 10.00 6.31 7.21
N ARG A 45 10.59 7.18 8.02
CA ARG A 45 11.63 8.13 7.58
C ARG A 45 12.92 7.42 7.16
N GLU A 46 13.33 6.39 7.90
CA GLU A 46 14.47 5.52 7.55
C GLU A 46 14.27 4.85 6.20
N PHE A 47 13.05 4.33 5.93
CA PHE A 47 12.72 3.80 4.62
C PHE A 47 12.92 4.86 3.52
N GLY A 48 12.61 6.12 3.77
CA GLY A 48 12.85 7.23 2.84
C GLY A 48 14.32 7.47 2.48
N GLN A 49 15.25 6.97 3.29
CA GLN A 49 16.70 7.02 3.04
C GLN A 49 17.22 5.74 2.38
N SER A 50 16.36 4.74 2.18
CA SER A 50 16.76 3.45 1.64
C SER A 50 16.94 3.48 0.11
N ARG A 51 17.78 2.58 -0.38
CA ARG A 51 17.95 2.36 -1.83
C ARG A 51 16.65 1.91 -2.49
N THR A 52 15.82 1.17 -1.79
CA THR A 52 14.51 0.70 -2.27
C THR A 52 13.59 1.88 -2.56
N TYR A 53 13.55 2.87 -1.69
CA TYR A 53 12.79 4.10 -1.88
C TYR A 53 13.28 4.89 -3.11
N ASP A 54 14.59 5.03 -3.29
CA ASP A 54 15.16 5.69 -4.46
C ASP A 54 14.80 4.98 -5.78
N LEU A 55 14.74 3.66 -5.79
CA LEU A 55 14.26 2.89 -6.93
C LEU A 55 12.76 3.09 -7.18
N MET A 56 11.95 3.21 -6.13
CA MET A 56 10.51 3.51 -6.26
C MET A 56 10.25 4.90 -6.82
N LYS A 57 11.04 5.88 -6.42
CA LYS A 57 10.96 7.26 -6.91
C LYS A 57 11.28 7.38 -8.40
N GLY A 58 12.06 6.43 -8.94
CA GLY A 58 12.49 6.43 -10.34
C GLY A 58 13.37 7.63 -10.73
N PRO A 59 13.85 7.71 -11.95
CA PRO A 59 13.83 6.68 -12.97
C PRO A 59 14.78 5.52 -12.66
N VAL A 60 14.36 4.30 -13.02
CA VAL A 60 15.16 3.10 -12.84
C VAL A 60 15.99 2.82 -14.10
N TYR A 61 17.24 2.46 -13.92
CA TYR A 61 18.15 2.03 -14.98
C TYR A 61 18.46 0.55 -14.81
N SER A 62 18.29 -0.23 -15.88
CA SER A 62 18.56 -1.67 -15.88
C SER A 62 19.70 -2.02 -16.82
N SER A 63 20.61 -2.86 -16.34
CA SER A 63 21.66 -3.47 -17.16
C SER A 63 22.00 -4.85 -16.59
N GLY A 64 21.84 -5.91 -17.40
CA GLY A 64 22.19 -7.26 -16.99
C GLY A 64 21.50 -7.73 -15.70
N GLY A 65 20.23 -7.40 -15.52
CA GLY A 65 19.45 -7.80 -14.34
C GLY A 65 19.75 -7.00 -13.07
N LYS A 66 20.64 -6.00 -13.14
CA LYS A 66 20.93 -5.10 -12.02
C LYS A 66 20.22 -3.77 -12.19
N PHE A 67 19.47 -3.37 -11.17
CA PHE A 67 18.79 -2.07 -11.15
C PHE A 67 19.64 -1.03 -10.44
N LYS A 68 19.62 0.18 -10.99
CA LYS A 68 20.35 1.33 -10.45
C LYS A 68 19.48 2.57 -10.44
N THR A 69 19.67 3.39 -9.43
CA THR A 69 19.09 4.71 -9.33
C THR A 69 19.82 5.70 -10.24
N ARG A 70 19.30 6.93 -10.36
CA ARG A 70 19.96 8.00 -11.10
C ARG A 70 21.34 8.35 -10.56
N LEU A 71 21.53 8.27 -9.23
CA LEU A 71 22.80 8.58 -8.56
C LEU A 71 23.83 7.48 -8.76
N GLU A 72 23.40 6.21 -8.78
CA GLU A 72 24.28 5.04 -8.95
C GLU A 72 24.68 4.79 -10.41
N LYS A 73 24.08 5.51 -11.38
CA LYS A 73 24.37 5.32 -12.79
C LYS A 73 25.75 5.88 -13.16
N PRO A 74 26.73 5.05 -13.56
CA PRO A 74 28.02 5.56 -14.02
C PRO A 74 27.86 6.28 -15.37
N ARG A 75 28.57 7.38 -15.54
CA ARG A 75 28.47 8.24 -16.76
C ARG A 75 28.85 7.55 -18.07
N ARG A 76 29.64 6.47 -18.01
CA ARG A 76 30.24 5.80 -19.18
C ARG A 76 29.53 4.50 -19.64
N HIS A 77 28.50 4.05 -18.93
CA HIS A 77 27.80 2.81 -19.32
C HIS A 77 26.43 3.07 -19.88
N LEU A 78 26.09 2.37 -20.97
CA LEU A 78 24.75 2.35 -21.54
C LEU A 78 23.83 1.49 -20.67
N TYR A 79 22.92 2.15 -19.97
CA TYR A 79 21.85 1.50 -19.22
C TYR A 79 20.52 1.75 -19.93
N SER A 80 19.70 0.74 -20.07
CA SER A 80 18.32 0.93 -20.49
C SER A 80 17.55 1.65 -19.37
N ARG A 81 16.85 2.71 -19.74
CA ARG A 81 16.04 3.50 -18.82
C ARG A 81 14.62 2.95 -18.82
N PHE A 82 14.10 2.60 -17.66
CA PHE A 82 12.69 2.29 -17.51
C PHE A 82 11.90 3.61 -17.42
N HIS A 83 11.49 4.08 -18.58
CA HIS A 83 10.71 5.31 -18.75
C HIS A 83 10.06 5.28 -20.14
N PRO A 84 8.79 5.71 -20.31
CA PRO A 84 8.20 5.91 -21.64
C PRO A 84 9.08 6.88 -22.44
N SER A 85 9.53 6.45 -23.61
CA SER A 85 10.39 7.26 -24.45
C SER A 85 10.25 6.86 -25.91
N LEU A 86 10.09 7.85 -26.78
CA LEU A 86 10.14 7.64 -28.23
C LEU A 86 11.48 7.04 -28.68
N PHE A 87 12.57 7.26 -27.92
CA PHE A 87 13.89 6.68 -28.25
C PHE A 87 13.91 5.15 -28.24
N LYS A 88 13.01 4.47 -27.51
CA LYS A 88 12.89 3.02 -27.56
C LYS A 88 12.40 2.52 -28.93
N ILE A 89 11.59 3.32 -29.62
CA ILE A 89 11.00 3.01 -30.93
C ILE A 89 11.87 3.55 -32.06
N MET A 90 12.80 4.48 -31.76
CA MET A 90 13.67 5.11 -32.78
C MET A 90 14.38 4.13 -33.72
N PRO A 91 15.00 3.02 -33.27
CA PRO A 91 15.64 2.07 -34.20
C PRO A 91 14.66 1.51 -35.23
N THR A 92 13.44 1.23 -34.81
CA THR A 92 12.36 0.73 -35.68
C THR A 92 11.90 1.80 -36.66
N LEU A 93 11.72 3.04 -36.18
CA LEU A 93 11.37 4.18 -37.04
C LEU A 93 12.46 4.48 -38.05
N ILE A 94 13.73 4.44 -37.67
CA ILE A 94 14.87 4.62 -38.57
C ILE A 94 14.89 3.50 -39.64
N PHE A 95 14.67 2.26 -39.24
CA PHE A 95 14.61 1.15 -40.18
C PHE A 95 13.51 1.34 -41.24
N PHE A 96 12.32 1.75 -40.82
CA PHE A 96 11.22 2.02 -41.76
C PHE A 96 11.49 3.29 -42.62
N ALA A 97 12.04 4.33 -42.02
CA ALA A 97 12.41 5.54 -42.77
C ALA A 97 13.47 5.27 -43.84
N ALA A 98 14.46 4.41 -43.51
CA ALA A 98 15.46 3.99 -44.49
C ALA A 98 14.84 3.13 -45.61
N GLY A 99 13.92 2.23 -45.30
CA GLY A 99 13.18 1.42 -46.26
C GLY A 99 12.36 2.29 -47.23
N TYR A 100 11.60 3.25 -46.74
CA TYR A 100 10.85 4.18 -47.56
C TYR A 100 11.77 5.14 -48.35
N GLY A 101 12.87 5.59 -47.74
CA GLY A 101 13.87 6.41 -48.43
C GLY A 101 14.52 5.65 -49.61
N MET A 102 14.77 4.33 -49.43
CA MET A 102 15.29 3.49 -50.48
C MET A 102 14.28 3.32 -51.64
N LEU A 103 12.99 3.20 -51.34
CA LEU A 103 11.93 3.14 -52.37
C LEU A 103 11.86 4.44 -53.14
N PHE A 104 11.87 5.59 -52.46
CA PHE A 104 11.88 6.90 -53.11
C PHE A 104 13.10 7.09 -54.03
N PHE A 105 14.27 6.57 -53.62
CA PHE A 105 15.47 6.59 -54.44
C PHE A 105 15.30 5.74 -55.70
N PHE A 106 14.82 4.51 -55.60
CA PHE A 106 14.59 3.61 -56.74
C PHE A 106 13.54 4.18 -57.72
N GLU A 107 12.49 4.78 -57.21
CA GLU A 107 11.42 5.34 -58.05
C GLU A 107 11.92 6.53 -58.88
N ASN A 108 12.80 7.37 -58.35
CA ASN A 108 13.27 8.58 -59.01
C ASN A 108 14.54 8.37 -59.86
N PHE A 109 15.42 7.45 -59.45
CA PHE A 109 16.74 7.27 -60.11
C PHE A 109 16.86 6.01 -60.92
N MET A 110 15.95 5.04 -60.78
CA MET A 110 15.95 3.82 -61.55
C MET A 110 14.54 3.45 -62.04
N PRO A 111 14.00 4.18 -63.04
CA PRO A 111 12.61 4.02 -63.50
C PRO A 111 12.34 2.65 -64.17
N GLN A 112 13.39 1.89 -64.46
CA GLN A 112 13.27 0.51 -64.96
C GLN A 112 12.80 -0.50 -63.89
N PHE A 113 12.91 -0.10 -62.62
CA PHE A 113 12.43 -0.88 -61.51
C PHE A 113 11.01 -0.46 -61.14
N ASN A 114 10.08 -1.42 -61.20
CA ASN A 114 8.70 -1.16 -60.80
C ASN A 114 8.60 -1.07 -59.26
N ALA A 115 9.04 0.11 -58.74
CA ALA A 115 9.16 0.38 -57.31
C ALA A 115 7.82 0.25 -56.56
N SER A 116 6.69 0.37 -57.28
CA SER A 116 5.34 0.24 -56.72
C SER A 116 5.09 -1.12 -56.04
N TYR A 117 5.50 -2.24 -56.66
CA TYR A 117 5.34 -3.57 -56.06
C TYR A 117 6.20 -3.76 -54.81
N ILE A 118 7.41 -3.21 -54.80
CA ILE A 118 8.30 -3.25 -53.65
C ILE A 118 7.69 -2.38 -52.52
N GLY A 119 7.10 -1.25 -52.86
CA GLY A 119 6.39 -0.37 -51.92
C GLY A 119 5.21 -1.02 -51.25
N TYR A 120 4.35 -1.69 -52.02
CA TYR A 120 3.25 -2.49 -51.47
C TYR A 120 3.74 -3.65 -50.60
N GLY A 121 4.83 -4.32 -50.97
CA GLY A 121 5.46 -5.37 -50.18
C GLY A 121 5.96 -4.86 -48.81
N ILE A 122 6.64 -3.72 -48.79
CA ILE A 122 7.11 -3.07 -47.56
C ILE A 122 5.92 -2.64 -46.69
N LEU A 123 4.90 -2.01 -47.27
CA LEU A 123 3.69 -1.63 -46.54
C LEU A 123 2.97 -2.83 -45.92
N ALA A 124 2.81 -3.89 -46.70
CA ALA A 124 2.20 -5.14 -46.24
C ALA A 124 2.96 -5.80 -45.08
N LEU A 125 4.27 -5.62 -44.99
CA LEU A 125 5.12 -6.10 -43.90
C LEU A 125 5.11 -5.16 -42.71
N THR A 126 5.12 -3.84 -42.93
CA THR A 126 5.22 -2.85 -41.84
C THR A 126 3.96 -2.80 -40.97
N VAL A 127 2.78 -2.90 -41.59
CA VAL A 127 1.51 -2.79 -40.87
C VAL A 127 1.34 -3.87 -39.80
N PRO A 128 1.58 -5.19 -40.04
CA PRO A 128 1.46 -6.22 -39.01
C PRO A 128 2.69 -6.28 -38.09
N VAL A 129 3.89 -5.95 -38.56
CA VAL A 129 5.13 -6.09 -37.77
C VAL A 129 5.25 -5.01 -36.70
N PHE A 130 4.80 -3.79 -36.96
CA PHE A 130 4.88 -2.67 -36.00
C PHE A 130 4.16 -2.96 -34.68
N PRO A 131 2.87 -3.39 -34.63
CA PRO A 131 2.22 -3.76 -33.37
C PRO A 131 2.88 -4.95 -32.68
N ILE A 132 3.45 -5.91 -33.42
CA ILE A 132 4.17 -7.04 -32.84
C ILE A 132 5.43 -6.56 -32.10
N ILE A 133 6.18 -5.62 -32.69
CA ILE A 133 7.35 -5.02 -32.02
C ILE A 133 6.94 -4.27 -30.76
N LEU A 134 5.86 -3.48 -30.79
CA LEU A 134 5.35 -2.79 -29.61
C LEU A 134 4.94 -3.76 -28.50
N LEU A 135 4.29 -4.86 -28.85
CA LEU A 135 3.94 -5.92 -27.89
C LEU A 135 5.18 -6.59 -27.31
N ALA A 136 6.15 -6.95 -28.14
CA ALA A 136 7.40 -7.58 -27.70
C ALA A 136 8.19 -6.66 -26.73
N MET A 137 8.25 -5.37 -27.02
CA MET A 137 8.86 -4.37 -26.11
C MET A 137 8.12 -4.29 -24.79
N GLY A 138 6.79 -4.31 -24.81
CA GLY A 138 5.97 -4.29 -23.60
C GLY A 138 6.18 -5.54 -22.73
N VAL A 139 6.22 -6.71 -23.35
CA VAL A 139 6.52 -7.98 -22.66
C VAL A 139 7.93 -7.96 -22.07
N SER A 140 8.90 -7.49 -22.83
CA SER A 140 10.29 -7.36 -22.37
C SER A 140 10.42 -6.44 -21.16
N ASP A 141 9.78 -5.27 -21.18
CA ASP A 141 9.79 -4.32 -20.04
C ASP A 141 9.14 -4.97 -18.80
N ARG A 142 8.03 -5.68 -18.99
CA ARG A 142 7.34 -6.36 -17.90
C ARG A 142 8.23 -7.44 -17.25
N ASP A 143 8.79 -8.33 -18.07
CA ASP A 143 9.48 -9.53 -17.58
C ASP A 143 10.91 -9.21 -17.12
N SER A 144 11.58 -8.24 -17.77
CA SER A 144 12.98 -7.90 -17.47
C SER A 144 13.12 -6.81 -16.41
N ILE A 145 12.08 -6.00 -16.16
CA ILE A 145 12.16 -4.85 -15.25
C ILE A 145 11.08 -4.91 -14.17
N ILE A 146 9.79 -4.96 -14.55
CA ILE A 146 8.71 -4.79 -13.59
C ILE A 146 8.65 -5.95 -12.59
N TYR A 147 8.66 -7.19 -13.08
CA TYR A 147 8.59 -8.37 -12.20
C TYR A 147 9.80 -8.51 -11.27
N PRO A 148 11.06 -8.37 -11.75
CA PRO A 148 12.21 -8.38 -10.87
C PRO A 148 12.22 -7.23 -9.85
N LEU A 149 11.80 -6.00 -10.23
CA LEU A 149 11.67 -4.89 -9.29
C LEU A 149 10.61 -5.15 -8.22
N ARG A 150 9.44 -5.67 -8.60
CA ARG A 150 8.39 -6.04 -7.64
C ARG A 150 8.88 -7.10 -6.66
N LYS A 151 9.66 -8.07 -7.13
CA LYS A 151 10.27 -9.08 -6.27
C LYS A 151 11.23 -8.41 -5.29
N GLN A 152 12.13 -7.55 -5.76
CA GLN A 152 13.07 -6.82 -4.91
C GLN A 152 12.36 -5.96 -3.87
N PHE A 153 11.26 -5.27 -4.23
CA PHE A 153 10.48 -4.47 -3.27
C PHE A 153 9.80 -5.34 -2.21
N ARG A 154 9.25 -6.47 -2.60
CA ARG A 154 8.64 -7.41 -1.66
C ARG A 154 9.63 -8.00 -0.65
N GLU A 155 10.87 -8.18 -1.07
CA GLU A 155 11.94 -8.75 -0.26
C GLU A 155 12.73 -7.67 0.52
N SER A 156 12.37 -6.38 0.40
CA SER A 156 13.04 -5.30 1.13
C SER A 156 12.62 -5.26 2.60
N PRO A 157 13.55 -5.45 3.54
CA PRO A 157 13.24 -5.38 4.97
C PRO A 157 12.88 -3.97 5.41
N GLU A 158 13.44 -2.94 4.79
CA GLU A 158 13.15 -1.54 5.11
C GLU A 158 11.70 -1.19 4.73
N LEU A 159 11.23 -1.67 3.58
CA LEU A 159 9.85 -1.48 3.17
C LEU A 159 8.90 -2.25 4.10
N ALA A 160 9.22 -3.50 4.45
CA ALA A 160 8.42 -4.30 5.36
C ALA A 160 8.27 -3.60 6.72
N LYS A 161 9.38 -3.11 7.30
CA LYS A 161 9.38 -2.35 8.56
C LYS A 161 8.53 -1.08 8.48
N ALA A 162 8.62 -0.33 7.38
CA ALA A 162 7.81 0.87 7.18
C ALA A 162 6.31 0.57 7.03
N MET A 163 5.96 -0.53 6.35
CA MET A 163 4.56 -0.96 6.21
C MET A 163 3.97 -1.46 7.52
N GLU A 164 4.76 -2.17 8.34
CA GLU A 164 4.37 -2.57 9.68
C GLU A 164 4.13 -1.33 10.57
N ALA A 165 5.05 -0.38 10.56
CA ALA A 165 4.91 0.87 11.30
C ALA A 165 3.65 1.65 10.89
N LEU A 166 3.35 1.71 9.58
CA LEU A 166 2.13 2.32 9.07
C LEU A 166 0.88 1.60 9.58
N GLY A 167 0.88 0.26 9.57
CA GLY A 167 -0.23 -0.56 10.08
C GLY A 167 -0.50 -0.27 11.57
N LEU A 168 0.55 -0.18 12.38
CA LEU A 168 0.42 0.15 13.81
C LEU A 168 -0.09 1.59 14.04
N ILE A 169 0.34 2.56 13.21
CA ILE A 169 -0.21 3.92 13.28
C ILE A 169 -1.70 3.93 12.91
N ASP A 170 -2.09 3.20 11.86
CA ASP A 170 -3.49 3.10 11.43
C ASP A 170 -4.37 2.42 12.50
N GLU A 171 -3.84 1.40 13.17
CA GLU A 171 -4.50 0.74 14.31
C GLU A 171 -4.76 1.74 15.45
N LEU A 172 -3.76 2.50 15.88
CA LEU A 172 -3.89 3.52 16.92
C LEU A 172 -4.90 4.61 16.55
N LEU A 173 -4.88 5.07 15.30
CA LEU A 173 -5.85 6.03 14.77
C LEU A 173 -7.26 5.44 14.77
N SER A 174 -7.41 4.18 14.42
CA SER A 174 -8.69 3.48 14.42
C SER A 174 -9.26 3.36 15.84
N PHE A 175 -8.43 3.08 16.85
CA PHE A 175 -8.84 3.08 18.26
C PHE A 175 -9.26 4.45 18.73
N HIS A 176 -8.53 5.49 18.35
CA HIS A 176 -8.90 6.88 18.66
C HIS A 176 -10.25 7.25 18.04
N HIS A 177 -10.43 7.01 16.75
CA HIS A 177 -11.68 7.29 16.04
C HIS A 177 -12.86 6.51 16.61
N TYR A 178 -12.63 5.23 16.98
CA TYR A 178 -13.66 4.45 17.65
C TYR A 178 -14.03 5.09 19.00
N GLY A 179 -13.04 5.46 19.81
CA GLY A 179 -13.26 6.17 21.07
C GLY A 179 -14.09 7.43 20.89
N GLU A 180 -13.78 8.26 19.88
CA GLU A 180 -14.56 9.48 19.56
C GLU A 180 -16.00 9.16 19.09
N SER A 181 -16.23 7.99 18.53
CA SER A 181 -17.56 7.55 18.08
C SER A 181 -18.47 7.02 19.19
N ILE A 182 -17.95 6.78 20.41
CA ILE A 182 -18.74 6.31 21.55
C ILE A 182 -19.54 7.48 22.14
N PRO A 183 -20.87 7.39 22.18
CA PRO A 183 -21.69 8.43 22.81
C PRO A 183 -21.66 8.33 24.33
N GLY A 184 -21.43 9.45 25.00
CA GLY A 184 -21.42 9.56 26.45
C GLY A 184 -20.12 9.10 27.13
N ASP A 185 -20.25 8.40 28.27
CA ASP A 185 -19.09 7.98 29.05
C ASP A 185 -18.22 6.96 28.30
N LYS A 186 -16.93 7.23 28.25
CA LYS A 186 -15.91 6.36 27.67
C LYS A 186 -14.62 6.45 28.48
N THR A 187 -13.91 5.35 28.57
CA THR A 187 -12.62 5.29 29.27
C THR A 187 -11.68 4.27 28.64
N LEU A 188 -10.38 4.50 28.80
CA LEU A 188 -9.40 3.43 28.63
C LEU A 188 -9.36 2.63 29.93
N PRO A 189 -9.58 1.31 29.89
CA PRO A 189 -9.53 0.51 31.10
C PRO A 189 -8.10 0.41 31.65
N GLU A 190 -7.98 0.34 32.96
CA GLU A 190 -6.73 0.01 33.61
C GLU A 190 -6.52 -1.51 33.53
N ILE A 191 -5.42 -1.93 32.96
CA ILE A 191 -5.03 -3.33 32.86
C ILE A 191 -4.15 -3.67 34.07
N LEU A 192 -4.60 -4.56 34.91
CA LEU A 192 -3.88 -4.99 36.10
C LEU A 192 -2.99 -6.20 35.74
N ASP A 193 -1.70 -6.07 36.01
CA ASP A 193 -0.77 -7.22 35.98
C ASP A 193 -0.89 -7.99 37.29
N ASP A 194 -2.07 -8.61 37.50
CA ASP A 194 -2.35 -9.39 38.67
C ASP A 194 -2.58 -10.87 38.27
N LYS A 195 -2.07 -11.80 39.10
CA LYS A 195 -2.35 -13.23 38.96
C LYS A 195 -3.81 -13.58 39.26
N GLN A 196 -4.55 -12.62 39.76
CA GLN A 196 -5.93 -12.78 40.19
C GLN A 196 -6.85 -12.15 39.15
N HIS A 197 -7.73 -12.98 38.57
CA HIS A 197 -8.72 -12.45 37.62
C HIS A 197 -9.65 -11.44 38.30
N ARG A 198 -9.66 -10.22 37.77
CA ARG A 198 -10.53 -9.15 38.22
C ARG A 198 -11.14 -8.45 37.00
N LEU A 199 -12.45 -8.27 37.03
CA LEU A 199 -13.21 -7.52 36.06
C LEU A 199 -14.17 -6.60 36.82
N VAL A 200 -13.83 -5.32 36.89
CA VAL A 200 -14.69 -4.32 37.52
C VAL A 200 -14.96 -3.20 36.52
N ILE A 201 -16.22 -3.04 36.13
CA ILE A 201 -16.63 -2.04 35.17
C ILE A 201 -17.84 -1.29 35.75
N GLN A 202 -17.75 0.04 35.77
CA GLN A 202 -18.81 0.92 36.23
C GLN A 202 -19.52 1.56 35.04
N HIS A 203 -20.85 1.54 35.04
CA HIS A 203 -21.71 2.09 34.00
C HIS A 203 -21.41 1.50 32.59
N ALA A 204 -21.21 0.19 32.54
CA ALA A 204 -20.96 -0.52 31.28
C ALA A 204 -22.16 -0.39 30.34
N LYS A 205 -21.88 0.00 29.09
CA LYS A 205 -22.87 -0.01 28.00
C LYS A 205 -22.40 -0.95 26.89
N ASN A 206 -23.35 -1.51 26.16
CA ASN A 206 -22.99 -2.41 25.06
C ASN A 206 -22.37 -1.63 23.89
N PRO A 207 -21.14 -1.95 23.44
CA PRO A 207 -20.44 -1.21 22.40
C PRO A 207 -21.19 -1.13 21.07
N LEU A 208 -21.96 -2.17 20.74
CA LEU A 208 -22.72 -2.22 19.49
C LEU A 208 -24.09 -1.57 19.62
N LEU A 209 -24.76 -1.69 20.77
CA LEU A 209 -26.14 -1.24 20.94
C LEU A 209 -26.22 0.26 21.31
N ILE A 210 -25.23 0.81 21.97
CA ILE A 210 -25.24 2.20 22.43
C ILE A 210 -25.46 3.22 21.31
N LYS A 211 -25.05 2.89 20.07
CA LYS A 211 -25.24 3.75 18.90
C LYS A 211 -26.70 3.79 18.41
N TYR A 212 -27.48 2.78 18.74
CA TYR A 212 -28.85 2.61 18.25
C TYR A 212 -29.92 2.80 19.32
N ILE A 213 -29.54 2.76 20.61
CA ILE A 213 -30.46 2.87 21.75
C ILE A 213 -30.06 4.10 22.57
N PRO A 214 -30.72 5.27 22.36
CA PRO A 214 -30.36 6.52 23.05
C PRO A 214 -30.43 6.39 24.59
N ASP A 215 -31.47 5.69 25.08
CA ASP A 215 -31.75 5.50 26.52
C ASP A 215 -31.19 4.16 27.03
N TYR A 216 -30.00 3.77 26.56
CA TYR A 216 -29.38 2.52 27.00
C TYR A 216 -29.06 2.57 28.50
N VAL A 217 -29.65 1.67 29.27
CA VAL A 217 -29.41 1.57 30.72
C VAL A 217 -28.06 0.93 30.97
N PRO A 218 -27.11 1.65 31.61
CA PRO A 218 -25.80 1.10 31.94
C PRO A 218 -25.90 0.06 33.05
N ASN A 219 -24.95 -0.86 33.11
CA ASN A 219 -24.87 -1.88 34.14
C ASN A 219 -23.47 -1.89 34.78
N ASP A 220 -23.42 -2.15 36.07
CA ASP A 220 -22.16 -2.40 36.77
C ASP A 220 -21.82 -3.89 36.70
N ILE A 221 -20.54 -4.17 36.57
CA ILE A 221 -20.00 -5.53 36.46
C ILE A 221 -18.87 -5.64 37.46
N GLU A 222 -18.97 -6.62 38.35
CA GLU A 222 -17.93 -6.92 39.32
C GLU A 222 -17.73 -8.44 39.41
N LEU A 223 -16.56 -8.86 38.95
CA LEU A 223 -16.10 -10.25 39.07
C LEU A 223 -14.68 -10.20 39.65
N ASP A 224 -14.51 -10.85 40.78
CA ASP A 224 -13.22 -10.91 41.47
C ASP A 224 -12.97 -12.32 42.01
N GLN A 225 -12.03 -12.49 42.91
CA GLN A 225 -11.73 -13.78 43.49
C GLN A 225 -12.84 -14.34 44.43
N THR A 226 -13.63 -13.46 45.00
CA THR A 226 -14.73 -13.83 45.91
C THR A 226 -15.98 -14.17 45.13
N GLY A 227 -16.17 -13.56 43.95
CA GLY A 227 -17.31 -13.77 43.07
C GLY A 227 -16.90 -14.12 41.64
N ARG A 228 -16.37 -15.32 41.42
CA ARG A 228 -15.90 -15.79 40.09
C ARG A 228 -17.01 -16.21 39.15
N VAL A 229 -18.19 -16.44 39.66
CA VAL A 229 -19.32 -16.95 38.87
C VAL A 229 -20.52 -16.02 39.07
N LEU A 230 -21.02 -15.49 37.96
CA LEU A 230 -22.22 -14.66 37.90
C LEU A 230 -23.36 -15.46 37.28
N ILE A 231 -24.44 -15.68 38.01
CA ILE A 231 -25.64 -16.33 37.50
C ILE A 231 -26.68 -15.26 37.19
N ILE A 232 -27.11 -15.18 35.93
CA ILE A 232 -28.07 -14.20 35.47
C ILE A 232 -29.40 -14.88 35.20
N THR A 233 -30.44 -14.49 35.93
CA THR A 233 -31.80 -15.03 35.80
C THR A 233 -32.78 -13.91 35.41
N GLY A 234 -33.93 -14.27 34.89
CA GLY A 234 -34.98 -13.31 34.51
C GLY A 234 -35.71 -13.67 33.22
N PRO A 235 -36.72 -12.90 32.79
CA PRO A 235 -37.52 -13.15 31.61
C PRO A 235 -36.69 -13.11 30.32
N ASN A 236 -37.16 -13.73 29.21
CA ASN A 236 -36.42 -13.78 27.96
C ASN A 236 -36.18 -12.42 27.34
N SER A 237 -37.07 -11.45 27.56
CA SER A 237 -36.94 -10.06 27.12
C SER A 237 -36.07 -9.16 28.03
N GLY A 238 -35.56 -9.70 29.15
CA GLY A 238 -34.86 -8.94 30.20
C GLY A 238 -33.39 -8.59 29.91
N GLY A 239 -32.93 -8.72 28.68
CA GLY A 239 -31.57 -8.28 28.30
C GLY A 239 -30.41 -9.16 28.75
N LYS A 240 -30.64 -10.36 29.30
CA LYS A 240 -29.60 -11.30 29.79
C LYS A 240 -28.47 -11.53 28.78
N THR A 241 -28.88 -11.88 27.56
CA THR A 241 -27.90 -12.13 26.46
C THR A 241 -27.13 -10.88 26.09
N ALA A 242 -27.79 -9.71 26.09
CA ALA A 242 -27.13 -8.44 25.84
C ALA A 242 -26.10 -8.11 26.90
N TYR A 243 -26.40 -8.37 28.18
CA TYR A 243 -25.48 -8.17 29.30
C TYR A 243 -24.24 -9.08 29.17
N CYS A 244 -24.42 -10.40 28.92
CA CYS A 244 -23.30 -11.32 28.72
C CYS A 244 -22.41 -10.90 27.53
N LYS A 245 -23.03 -10.47 26.41
CA LYS A 245 -22.30 -9.95 25.25
C LYS A 245 -21.55 -8.66 25.58
N THR A 246 -22.14 -7.77 26.40
CA THR A 246 -21.48 -6.54 26.83
C THR A 246 -20.20 -6.84 27.60
N ILE A 247 -20.24 -7.78 28.57
CA ILE A 247 -19.06 -8.22 29.32
C ILE A 247 -17.94 -8.68 28.36
N ALA A 248 -18.26 -9.62 27.48
CA ALA A 248 -17.28 -10.18 26.54
C ALA A 248 -16.69 -9.13 25.61
N GLN A 249 -17.53 -8.23 25.07
CA GLN A 249 -17.08 -7.17 24.17
C GLN A 249 -16.18 -6.14 24.86
N ILE A 250 -16.55 -5.73 26.08
CA ILE A 250 -15.73 -4.80 26.87
C ILE A 250 -14.40 -5.42 27.25
N GLN A 251 -14.38 -6.71 27.63
CA GLN A 251 -13.13 -7.43 27.92
C GLN A 251 -12.22 -7.46 26.68
N LEU A 252 -12.75 -7.81 25.51
CA LEU A 252 -11.99 -7.81 24.27
C LEU A 252 -11.43 -6.43 23.91
N LEU A 253 -12.29 -5.40 23.94
CA LEU A 253 -11.86 -4.03 23.65
C LEU A 253 -10.78 -3.56 24.61
N GLY A 254 -10.94 -3.85 25.90
CA GLY A 254 -9.96 -3.46 26.91
C GLY A 254 -8.60 -4.16 26.71
N GLN A 255 -8.61 -5.48 26.43
CA GLN A 255 -7.37 -6.24 26.23
C GLN A 255 -6.58 -5.83 24.99
N ILE A 256 -7.24 -5.36 23.94
CA ILE A 256 -6.55 -4.80 22.77
C ILE A 256 -6.14 -3.33 22.93
N GLY A 257 -6.38 -2.71 24.09
CA GLY A 257 -6.02 -1.33 24.36
C GLY A 257 -7.00 -0.28 23.81
N CYS A 258 -8.24 -0.67 23.52
CA CYS A 258 -9.26 0.22 22.96
C CYS A 258 -10.11 0.86 24.06
N TYR A 259 -10.75 2.01 23.74
CA TYR A 259 -11.75 2.63 24.60
C TYR A 259 -12.93 1.67 24.84
N ILE A 260 -13.46 1.71 26.06
CA ILE A 260 -14.70 1.00 26.42
C ILE A 260 -15.80 2.00 26.77
N PRO A 261 -17.09 1.74 26.45
CA PRO A 261 -18.21 2.58 26.80
C PRO A 261 -18.60 2.36 28.27
N ALA A 262 -17.83 2.96 29.17
CA ALA A 262 -18.00 2.85 30.63
C ALA A 262 -17.38 4.09 31.29
N LYS A 263 -17.78 4.34 32.54
CA LYS A 263 -17.15 5.40 33.37
C LYS A 263 -15.79 4.96 33.90
N ARG A 264 -15.64 3.69 34.26
CA ARG A 264 -14.40 3.11 34.78
C ARG A 264 -14.31 1.65 34.39
N GLY A 265 -13.11 1.18 34.11
CA GLY A 265 -12.82 -0.24 33.85
C GLY A 265 -11.49 -0.66 34.48
N LEU A 266 -11.52 -1.79 35.21
CA LEU A 266 -10.35 -2.52 35.70
C LEU A 266 -10.42 -3.92 35.13
N LEU A 267 -9.40 -4.36 34.41
CA LEU A 267 -9.33 -5.65 33.74
C LEU A 267 -8.03 -6.39 34.10
N THR A 268 -8.04 -7.73 34.09
CA THR A 268 -6.83 -8.55 34.14
C THR A 268 -6.72 -9.45 32.93
#